data_1eb76277603d8aeda78b8854a46e9cf6
#
_entry.id   1eb76277603d8aeda78b8854a46e9cf6
#
_cell.length_a   1.000
_cell.length_b   1.000
_cell.length_c   1.000
_cell.angle_alpha   90.00
_cell.angle_beta   90.00
_cell.angle_gamma   90.00
#
_symmetry.space_group_name_H-M   'P 1'
#
loop_
_entity.id
_entity.type
_entity.pdbx_description
1 polymer ?
#
loop_
_entity_poly.entity_id
_entity_poly.type
_entity_poly.pdbx_seq_one_letter_code
_entity_poly.pdbx_strand_id
1 'polypeptide(L)'
;ETFFKTQLVFWLLAAIDGHAKNFSLFIEPESAYRMTPLYDVISAFPLMAKGSLPPARIKMAMSLKGRSRHYHWSRMLTRHFLSTAKAAGFSPKRATAIMQETAANTDSVIESVSALLPTEFPDKVAGPIFAGLREQAQKLLSGQKTF
;
A
#
# COMPACT_ATOMS: atom_id res chain seq x y z
N GLU A 1 3.84 4.91 13.03
CA GLU A 1 2.95 3.81 12.63
C GLU A 1 2.11 4.16 11.40
N THR A 2 1.32 5.25 11.43
CA THR A 2 0.43 5.66 10.33
C THR A 2 1.16 5.77 9.00
N PHE A 3 2.32 6.42 8.94
CA PHE A 3 3.10 6.52 7.71
C PHE A 3 3.51 5.14 7.14
N PHE A 4 3.90 4.20 8.00
CA PHE A 4 4.23 2.84 7.58
C PHE A 4 3.01 2.12 6.98
N LYS A 5 1.84 2.22 7.64
CA LYS A 5 0.57 1.68 7.12
C LYS A 5 0.23 2.28 5.76
N THR A 6 0.41 3.60 5.60
CA THR A 6 0.14 4.29 4.33
C THR A 6 1.03 3.76 3.20
N GLN A 7 2.34 3.58 3.44
CA GLN A 7 3.24 3.03 2.42
C GLN A 7 2.86 1.59 2.04
N LEU A 8 2.43 0.79 3.01
CA LEU A 8 1.93 -0.56 2.77
C LEU A 8 0.65 -0.54 1.91
N VAL A 9 -0.31 0.32 2.25
CA VAL A 9 -1.57 0.48 1.49
C VAL A 9 -1.30 0.98 0.07
N PHE A 10 -0.39 1.93 -0.12
CA PHE A 10 0.00 2.40 -1.45
C PHE A 10 0.57 1.26 -2.30
N TRP A 11 1.41 0.41 -1.74
CA TRP A 11 1.94 -0.75 -2.45
C TRP A 11 0.85 -1.79 -2.75
N LEU A 12 -0.05 -2.08 -1.79
CA LEU A 12 -1.15 -3.02 -1.96
C LEU A 12 -2.12 -2.57 -3.07
N LEU A 13 -2.43 -1.28 -3.14
CA LEU A 13 -3.31 -0.68 -4.14
C LEU A 13 -2.61 -0.35 -5.46
N ALA A 14 -1.31 -0.58 -5.57
CA ALA A 14 -0.50 -0.03 -6.66
C ALA A 14 -0.74 1.48 -6.86
N ALA A 15 -0.87 2.24 -5.77
CA ALA A 15 -0.99 3.69 -5.77
C ALA A 15 0.41 4.30 -5.93
N ILE A 16 0.88 4.29 -7.17
CA ILE A 16 2.29 4.50 -7.53
C ILE A 16 2.77 5.93 -7.40
N ASP A 17 1.86 6.89 -7.43
CA ASP A 17 2.17 8.32 -7.34
C ASP A 17 2.15 8.87 -5.91
N GLY A 18 2.08 7.98 -4.92
CA GLY A 18 2.11 8.35 -3.50
C GLY A 18 3.47 8.90 -3.06
N HIS A 19 3.75 10.17 -3.38
CA HIS A 19 5.00 10.85 -3.03
C HIS A 19 4.85 11.73 -1.78
N ALA A 20 5.94 12.34 -1.31
CA ALA A 20 5.96 13.11 -0.06
C ALA A 20 4.97 14.29 -0.01
N LYS A 21 4.60 14.87 -1.16
CA LYS A 21 3.63 15.98 -1.23
C LYS A 21 2.17 15.52 -1.01
N ASN A 22 1.87 14.22 -1.09
CA ASN A 22 0.56 13.65 -0.78
C ASN A 22 0.35 13.41 0.72
N PHE A 23 1.22 13.97 1.57
CA PHE A 23 1.10 13.89 3.02
C PHE A 23 1.00 15.31 3.60
N SER A 24 0.03 15.51 4.49
CA SER A 24 -0.13 16.73 5.24
C SER A 24 -0.25 16.43 6.73
N LEU A 25 0.07 17.42 7.53
CA LEU A 25 0.01 17.31 8.98
C LEU A 25 -0.92 18.39 9.53
N PHE A 26 -1.78 18.03 10.45
CA PHE A 26 -2.40 18.98 11.36
C PHE A 26 -1.35 19.36 12.41
N ILE A 27 -1.17 20.66 12.63
CA ILE A 27 -0.39 21.22 13.71
C ILE A 27 -1.36 21.49 14.86
N GLU A 28 -1.10 20.88 16.00
CA GLU A 28 -1.94 20.93 17.18
C GLU A 28 -1.24 21.69 18.32
N PRO A 29 -1.95 22.10 19.37
CA PRO A 29 -1.34 22.75 20.53
C PRO A 29 -0.18 21.94 21.11
N GLU A 30 0.70 22.62 21.86
CA GLU A 30 1.85 22.01 22.53
C GLU A 30 2.86 21.33 21.59
N SER A 31 2.98 21.83 20.36
CA SER A 31 3.87 21.27 19.32
C SER A 31 3.53 19.83 18.92
N ALA A 32 2.30 19.38 19.19
CA ALA A 32 1.82 18.09 18.70
C ALA A 32 1.42 18.18 17.23
N TYR A 33 1.49 17.05 16.54
CA TYR A 33 1.03 16.94 15.15
C TYR A 33 0.53 15.54 14.83
N ARG A 34 -0.40 15.44 13.92
CA ARG A 34 -0.90 14.18 13.37
C ARG A 34 -1.10 14.27 11.86
N MET A 35 -1.03 13.12 11.20
CA MET A 35 -1.30 13.07 9.76
C MET A 35 -2.77 13.38 9.47
N THR A 36 -3.00 14.11 8.37
CA THR A 36 -4.34 14.27 7.81
C THR A 36 -4.86 12.94 7.26
N PRO A 37 -6.17 12.80 6.98
CA PRO A 37 -6.66 11.74 6.11
C PRO A 37 -5.88 11.69 4.80
N LEU A 38 -5.76 10.48 4.21
CA LEU A 38 -5.09 10.30 2.93
C LEU A 38 -5.90 10.95 1.81
N TYR A 39 -5.22 11.51 0.84
CA TYR A 39 -5.79 12.08 -0.37
C TYR A 39 -4.93 11.71 -1.58
N ASP A 40 -5.48 11.87 -2.77
CA ASP A 40 -4.79 11.60 -4.05
C ASP A 40 -4.25 10.14 -4.15
N VAL A 41 -5.05 9.19 -3.68
CA VAL A 41 -4.71 7.76 -3.72
C VAL A 41 -5.35 7.13 -4.95
N ILE A 42 -4.58 6.99 -6.02
CA ILE A 42 -5.04 6.48 -7.32
C ILE A 42 -4.37 5.15 -7.61
N SER A 43 -5.18 4.09 -7.79
CA SER A 43 -4.68 2.76 -8.14
C SER A 43 -4.31 2.63 -9.62
N ALA A 44 -3.17 2.02 -9.91
CA ALA A 44 -2.73 1.69 -11.27
C ALA A 44 -3.33 0.38 -11.81
N PHE A 45 -4.03 -0.42 -11.01
CA PHE A 45 -4.59 -1.71 -11.44
C PHE A 45 -5.51 -1.62 -12.66
N PRO A 46 -6.41 -0.63 -12.79
CA PRO A 46 -7.23 -0.50 -14.00
C PRO A 46 -6.41 -0.28 -15.27
N LEU A 47 -5.29 0.44 -15.19
CA LEU A 47 -4.39 0.64 -16.32
C LEU A 47 -3.57 -0.61 -16.65
N MET A 48 -3.20 -1.38 -15.62
CA MET A 48 -2.54 -2.69 -15.80
C MET A 48 -3.48 -3.67 -16.49
N ALA A 49 -4.74 -3.76 -16.05
CA ALA A 49 -5.74 -4.65 -16.63
C ALA A 49 -6.02 -4.34 -18.11
N LYS A 50 -5.95 -3.07 -18.51
CA LYS A 50 -6.05 -2.63 -19.90
C LYS A 50 -4.79 -2.90 -20.75
N GLY A 51 -3.69 -3.35 -20.12
CA GLY A 51 -2.40 -3.47 -20.79
C GLY A 51 -1.68 -2.15 -21.09
N SER A 52 -2.25 -1.02 -20.68
CA SER A 52 -1.66 0.32 -20.92
C SER A 52 -0.42 0.59 -20.04
N LEU A 53 -0.29 -0.13 -18.92
CA LEU A 53 0.81 0.03 -17.99
C LEU A 53 1.36 -1.34 -17.55
N PRO A 54 2.42 -1.85 -18.19
CA PRO A 54 3.01 -3.14 -17.84
C PRO A 54 3.57 -3.13 -16.40
N PRO A 55 3.23 -4.12 -15.54
CA PRO A 55 3.68 -4.19 -14.14
C PRO A 55 5.20 -4.09 -13.96
N ALA A 56 5.98 -4.63 -14.90
CA ALA A 56 7.44 -4.60 -14.86
C ALA A 56 8.04 -3.18 -14.97
N ARG A 57 7.30 -2.22 -15.53
CA ARG A 57 7.71 -0.82 -15.69
C ARG A 57 7.30 0.07 -14.54
N ILE A 58 6.42 -0.42 -13.67
CA ILE A 58 5.86 0.37 -12.57
C ILE A 58 6.90 0.61 -11.48
N LYS A 59 7.03 1.87 -11.09
CA LYS A 59 7.84 2.29 -9.96
C LYS A 59 6.98 3.06 -8.98
N MET A 60 7.15 2.78 -7.69
CA MET A 60 6.60 3.61 -6.62
C MET A 60 7.36 4.93 -6.54
N ALA A 61 6.67 6.02 -6.25
CA ALA A 61 7.29 7.32 -6.03
C ALA A 61 8.27 7.32 -4.84
N MET A 62 7.98 6.50 -3.82
CA MET A 62 8.84 6.32 -2.66
C MET A 62 9.45 4.92 -2.63
N SER A 63 10.76 4.85 -2.34
CA SER A 63 11.49 3.58 -2.29
C SER A 63 11.37 2.88 -0.95
N LEU A 64 11.46 1.55 -0.98
CA LEU A 64 11.76 0.75 0.20
C LEU A 64 13.27 0.50 0.31
N LYS A 65 13.77 0.39 1.56
CA LYS A 65 15.16 0.08 1.84
C LYS A 65 15.37 -1.42 1.86
N GLY A 66 16.41 -1.87 1.15
CA GLY A 66 16.97 -3.19 1.27
C GLY A 66 18.49 -3.08 1.30
N ARG A 67 19.18 -3.93 0.59
CA ARG A 67 20.60 -3.78 0.28
C ARG A 67 20.84 -2.51 -0.55
N SER A 68 19.90 -2.22 -1.45
CA SER A 68 19.78 -0.99 -2.23
C SER A 68 18.38 -0.41 -2.05
N ARG A 69 18.06 0.69 -2.74
CA ARG A 69 16.72 1.26 -2.78
C ARG A 69 15.86 0.52 -3.81
N HIS A 70 14.67 0.10 -3.42
CA HIS A 70 13.72 -0.62 -4.27
C HIS A 70 12.56 0.30 -4.63
N TYR A 71 12.42 0.62 -5.92
CA TYR A 71 11.32 1.42 -6.47
C TYR A 71 10.36 0.58 -7.31
N HIS A 72 10.83 -0.49 -7.98
CA HIS A 72 9.98 -1.30 -8.83
C HIS A 72 8.91 -2.02 -8.02
N TRP A 73 7.65 -1.64 -8.25
CA TRP A 73 6.49 -2.12 -7.51
C TRP A 73 6.41 -3.66 -7.48
N SER A 74 6.55 -4.30 -8.64
CA SER A 74 6.47 -5.77 -8.76
C SER A 74 7.63 -6.52 -8.08
N ARG A 75 8.71 -5.83 -7.74
CA ARG A 75 9.91 -6.38 -7.08
C ARG A 75 10.00 -6.06 -5.60
N MET A 76 9.03 -5.32 -5.07
CA MET A 76 8.95 -5.06 -3.64
C MET A 76 8.49 -6.32 -2.91
N LEU A 77 9.16 -6.65 -1.82
CA LEU A 77 8.93 -7.86 -1.02
C LEU A 77 8.76 -7.47 0.45
N THR A 78 8.11 -8.33 1.22
CA THR A 78 7.90 -8.19 2.67
C THR A 78 9.18 -7.79 3.42
N ARG A 79 10.31 -8.41 3.11
CA ARG A 79 11.61 -8.09 3.73
C ARG A 79 12.05 -6.64 3.51
N HIS A 80 11.64 -5.98 2.41
CA HIS A 80 12.00 -4.59 2.15
C HIS A 80 11.21 -3.65 3.05
N PHE A 81 9.95 -3.96 3.36
CA PHE A 81 9.15 -3.24 4.36
C PHE A 81 9.79 -3.36 5.75
N LEU A 82 10.20 -4.57 6.16
CA LEU A 82 10.86 -4.80 7.45
C LEU A 82 12.21 -4.06 7.54
N SER A 83 13.01 -4.11 6.48
CA SER A 83 14.29 -3.38 6.44
C SER A 83 14.08 -1.87 6.50
N THR A 84 13.04 -1.35 5.85
CA THR A 84 12.67 0.07 5.89
C THR A 84 12.19 0.47 7.29
N ALA A 85 11.33 -0.33 7.90
CA ALA A 85 10.87 -0.12 9.27
C ALA A 85 12.04 -0.06 10.26
N LYS A 86 12.93 -1.06 10.22
CA LYS A 86 14.14 -1.09 11.06
C LYS A 86 15.02 0.14 10.86
N ALA A 87 15.24 0.56 9.61
CA ALA A 87 16.07 1.72 9.31
C ALA A 87 15.45 3.05 9.77
N ALA A 88 14.12 3.09 9.91
CA ALA A 88 13.37 4.23 10.44
C ALA A 88 13.20 4.18 11.98
N GLY A 89 13.85 3.24 12.67
CA GLY A 89 13.68 3.06 14.11
C GLY A 89 12.32 2.49 14.52
N PHE A 90 11.55 1.95 13.56
CA PHE A 90 10.24 1.36 13.81
C PHE A 90 10.36 -0.14 14.08
N SER A 91 9.65 -0.63 15.09
CA SER A 91 9.74 -2.03 15.54
C SER A 91 9.41 -3.02 14.42
N PRO A 92 10.33 -3.94 14.05
CA PRO A 92 10.04 -4.98 13.07
C PRO A 92 8.88 -5.90 13.49
N LYS A 93 8.75 -6.19 14.79
CA LYS A 93 7.63 -6.97 15.33
C LYS A 93 6.30 -6.27 15.09
N ARG A 94 6.22 -4.96 15.36
CA ARG A 94 5.01 -4.17 15.09
C ARG A 94 4.74 -4.04 13.59
N ALA A 95 5.79 -3.85 12.78
CA ALA A 95 5.65 -3.83 11.32
C ALA A 95 5.08 -5.15 10.78
N THR A 96 5.55 -6.29 11.29
CA THR A 96 5.02 -7.62 10.93
C THR A 96 3.54 -7.74 11.31
N ALA A 97 3.18 -7.35 12.54
CA ALA A 97 1.78 -7.39 12.98
C ALA A 97 0.87 -6.53 12.09
N ILE A 98 1.29 -5.31 11.74
CA ILE A 98 0.55 -4.43 10.83
C ILE A 98 0.35 -5.08 9.46
N MET A 99 1.38 -5.70 8.90
CA MET A 99 1.29 -6.39 7.61
C MET A 99 0.28 -7.54 7.66
N GLN A 100 0.29 -8.33 8.75
CA GLN A 100 -0.65 -9.44 8.97
C GLN A 100 -2.09 -8.92 9.14
N GLU A 101 -2.29 -7.93 10.01
CA GLU A 101 -3.58 -7.29 10.23
C GLU A 101 -4.16 -6.73 8.92
N THR A 102 -3.33 -6.03 8.13
CA THR A 102 -3.77 -5.45 6.87
C THR A 102 -4.16 -6.51 5.84
N ALA A 103 -3.37 -7.57 5.71
CA ALA A 103 -3.68 -8.64 4.78
C ALA A 103 -4.91 -9.45 5.21
N ALA A 104 -5.07 -9.72 6.50
CA ALA A 104 -6.23 -10.45 7.04
C ALA A 104 -7.55 -9.70 6.85
N ASN A 105 -7.52 -8.36 6.91
CA ASN A 105 -8.71 -7.53 6.76
C ASN A 105 -9.05 -7.20 5.30
N THR A 106 -8.27 -7.65 4.33
CA THR A 106 -8.43 -7.25 2.92
C THR A 106 -9.81 -7.58 2.36
N ASP A 107 -10.33 -8.78 2.57
CA ASP A 107 -11.64 -9.17 2.03
C ASP A 107 -12.77 -8.41 2.70
N SER A 108 -12.74 -8.25 4.03
CA SER A 108 -13.73 -7.46 4.77
C SER A 108 -13.75 -5.98 4.31
N VAL A 109 -12.60 -5.40 4.03
CA VAL A 109 -12.50 -4.04 3.47
C VAL A 109 -13.12 -3.99 2.07
N ILE A 110 -12.82 -4.96 1.21
CA ILE A 110 -13.39 -5.03 -0.15
C ILE A 110 -14.91 -5.14 -0.08
N GLU A 111 -15.45 -6.01 0.77
CA GLU A 111 -16.89 -6.16 0.97
C GLU A 111 -17.53 -4.85 1.43
N SER A 112 -16.94 -4.21 2.44
CA SER A 112 -17.42 -2.94 2.97
C SER A 112 -17.42 -1.83 1.90
N VAL A 113 -16.35 -1.72 1.12
CA VAL A 113 -16.26 -0.74 0.04
C VAL A 113 -17.25 -1.07 -1.07
N SER A 114 -17.37 -2.34 -1.46
CA SER A 114 -18.32 -2.77 -2.49
C SER A 114 -19.77 -2.40 -2.14
N ALA A 115 -20.14 -2.52 -0.88
CA ALA A 115 -21.48 -2.15 -0.40
C ALA A 115 -21.74 -0.62 -0.44
N LEU A 116 -20.68 0.19 -0.46
CA LEU A 116 -20.78 1.65 -0.50
C LEU A 116 -20.70 2.21 -1.92
N LEU A 117 -20.29 1.40 -2.91
CA LEU A 117 -20.20 1.87 -4.28
C LEU A 117 -21.60 2.11 -4.87
N PRO A 118 -21.77 3.17 -5.69
CA PRO A 118 -22.98 3.34 -6.47
C PRO A 118 -23.27 2.14 -7.37
N THR A 119 -24.54 1.81 -7.58
CA THR A 119 -24.96 0.65 -8.39
C THR A 119 -24.34 0.63 -9.79
N GLU A 120 -24.10 1.81 -10.37
CA GLU A 120 -23.54 1.98 -11.72
C GLU A 120 -22.01 2.22 -11.69
N PHE A 121 -21.34 1.95 -10.56
CA PHE A 121 -19.89 2.14 -10.52
C PHE A 121 -19.21 1.17 -11.50
N PRO A 122 -18.29 1.65 -12.37
CA PRO A 122 -17.76 0.82 -13.44
C PRO A 122 -16.94 -0.37 -12.94
N ASP A 123 -17.37 -1.60 -13.24
CA ASP A 123 -16.66 -2.84 -12.90
C ASP A 123 -15.24 -2.87 -13.45
N LYS A 124 -15.01 -2.26 -14.61
CA LYS A 124 -13.67 -2.12 -15.20
C LYS A 124 -12.69 -1.29 -14.35
N VAL A 125 -13.19 -0.60 -13.33
CA VAL A 125 -12.38 0.14 -12.34
C VAL A 125 -12.31 -0.66 -11.04
N ALA A 126 -13.45 -1.01 -10.43
CA ALA A 126 -13.49 -1.71 -9.15
C ALA A 126 -12.89 -3.11 -9.22
N GLY A 127 -13.28 -3.90 -10.23
CA GLY A 127 -12.83 -5.29 -10.37
C GLY A 127 -11.31 -5.46 -10.37
N PRO A 128 -10.56 -4.76 -11.24
CA PRO A 128 -9.10 -4.82 -11.23
C PRO A 128 -8.46 -4.37 -9.90
N ILE A 129 -9.03 -3.37 -9.22
CA ILE A 129 -8.52 -2.90 -7.93
C ILE A 129 -8.71 -3.98 -6.87
N PHE A 130 -9.89 -4.57 -6.76
CA PHE A 130 -10.17 -5.60 -5.77
C PHE A 130 -9.38 -6.89 -6.02
N ALA A 131 -9.29 -7.33 -7.27
CA ALA A 131 -8.48 -8.48 -7.65
C ALA A 131 -6.98 -8.26 -7.33
N GLY A 132 -6.45 -7.11 -7.71
CA GLY A 132 -5.07 -6.75 -7.45
C GLY A 132 -4.75 -6.62 -5.95
N LEU A 133 -5.67 -6.04 -5.17
CA LEU A 133 -5.53 -5.92 -3.72
C LEU A 133 -5.46 -7.30 -3.05
N ARG A 134 -6.32 -8.25 -3.43
CA ARG A 134 -6.28 -9.64 -2.94
C ARG A 134 -4.97 -10.33 -3.29
N GLU A 135 -4.51 -10.20 -4.53
CA GLU A 135 -3.25 -10.78 -4.97
C GLU A 135 -2.05 -10.26 -4.16
N GLN A 136 -1.98 -8.94 -3.94
CA GLN A 136 -0.91 -8.36 -3.15
C GLN A 136 -0.99 -8.74 -1.65
N ALA A 137 -2.18 -8.83 -1.08
CA ALA A 137 -2.37 -9.30 0.29
C ALA A 137 -1.89 -10.75 0.47
N GLN A 138 -2.17 -11.62 -0.49
CA GLN A 138 -1.65 -13.00 -0.50
C GLN A 138 -0.12 -13.05 -0.59
N LYS A 139 0.50 -12.22 -1.44
CA LYS A 139 1.97 -12.11 -1.51
C LYS A 139 2.56 -11.63 -0.19
N LEU A 140 1.89 -10.71 0.49
CA LEU A 140 2.30 -10.21 1.79
C LEU A 140 2.34 -11.32 2.85
N LEU A 141 1.32 -12.19 2.88
CA LEU A 141 1.25 -13.33 3.80
C LEU A 141 2.27 -14.43 3.45
N SER A 142 2.41 -14.77 2.17
CA SER A 142 3.35 -15.81 1.73
C SER A 142 4.81 -15.43 1.97
N GLY A 143 5.16 -14.16 1.76
CA GLY A 143 6.51 -13.64 2.00
C GLY A 143 6.95 -13.62 3.47
N GLN A 144 6.02 -13.84 4.41
CA GLN A 144 6.32 -13.93 5.86
C GLN A 144 6.70 -15.35 6.30
N LYS A 145 6.36 -16.39 5.53
CA LYS A 145 6.67 -17.78 5.88
C LYS A 145 8.15 -18.17 5.66
N THR A 146 8.96 -17.26 5.16
CA THR A 146 10.36 -17.54 4.74
C THR A 146 11.41 -16.95 5.71
N PHE A 147 11.03 -16.60 6.95
CA PHE A 147 11.94 -16.06 7.97
C PHE A 147 11.85 -16.83 9.28
#